data_31f03b7b8bfe1ed09bf1db074ba94e98
#
_entry.id   31f03b7b8bfe1ed09bf1db074ba94e98
#
_cell.length_a   1.000
_cell.length_b   1.000
_cell.length_c   1.000
_cell.angle_alpha   90.00
_cell.angle_beta   90.00
_cell.angle_gamma   90.00
#
_symmetry.space_group_name_H-M   'P 1'
#
loop_
_entity.id
_entity.type
_entity.pdbx_description
1 polymer ?
#
loop_
_entity_poly.entity_id
_entity_poly.type
_entity_poly.pdbx_seq_one_letter_code
_entity_poly.pdbx_strand_id
1 'polypeptide(L)'
;MEYRIEKDTMGEVKVPSDKYWGAQTERSRNNFKIGPAASMPLEIIYGFAYLKKAAAHANCELGVLAQEKRDLISQVCDEILAGKHDDQFPLVIWQTGSGTQSNMNVNEVVANRAQELAGGKIGEGEKAIQPNDDVNKSQSSNDTFPTGMHIACYKMVVERTIPGVEKLRNTLKEKSEAFKDVVKIGRTHLMDATPLTIGQEFSGYVSQLDHGLKALKNTLAHLAELALGGTAVGTGLNTPAGYDVLVAEKIAEFSGLPFITAENKFEALAAHDALVETHGALKQLAVALNKIANDIRMMASGIGELIIPANEPGSSIMPGKVNPTQCEALTMVCAQVMGNDVAITVGGTQGHYELNVFKPMMAYNLLQSAELIGDACVSFNENCAVGIEPNYPVIEKLLNNSLMLVTALNTKIGYYKAAEIANTAHQNGTTLKEEAIRLGYVTAEQYDEWVKPEDMIGSMK
;
A
#
# COMPACT_ATOMS: atom_id res chain seq x y z
N MET A 1 -17.61 37.16 -1.09
CA MET A 1 -17.97 35.86 -0.48
C MET A 1 -18.96 36.20 0.63
N GLU A 2 -20.15 35.61 0.58
CA GLU A 2 -21.15 35.81 1.63
C GLU A 2 -20.86 34.86 2.78
N TYR A 3 -21.23 35.25 4.01
CA TYR A 3 -21.03 34.47 5.21
C TYR A 3 -22.34 34.35 5.98
N ARG A 4 -22.54 33.18 6.61
CA ARG A 4 -23.56 32.97 7.63
C ARG A 4 -22.92 32.84 9.00
N ILE A 5 -23.68 33.03 10.05
CA ILE A 5 -23.25 32.86 11.42
C ILE A 5 -23.65 31.41 11.85
N GLU A 6 -22.67 30.61 12.23
CA GLU A 6 -22.87 29.34 12.93
C GLU A 6 -22.38 29.48 14.37
N LYS A 7 -22.82 28.61 15.24
CA LYS A 7 -22.49 28.67 16.69
C LYS A 7 -22.09 27.30 17.19
N ASP A 8 -21.07 27.27 18.01
CA ASP A 8 -20.68 26.13 18.83
C ASP A 8 -20.59 26.52 20.32
N THR A 9 -20.06 25.62 21.16
CA THR A 9 -19.92 25.88 22.62
C THR A 9 -18.96 27.01 22.97
N MET A 10 -18.13 27.45 22.00
CA MET A 10 -17.20 28.57 22.19
C MET A 10 -17.77 29.93 21.66
N GLY A 11 -18.95 29.92 21.05
CA GLY A 11 -19.61 31.10 20.53
C GLY A 11 -19.79 31.11 19.01
N GLU A 12 -20.02 32.28 18.45
CA GLU A 12 -20.33 32.51 17.05
C GLU A 12 -19.09 32.44 16.15
N VAL A 13 -19.28 31.90 14.94
CA VAL A 13 -18.25 31.77 13.88
C VAL A 13 -18.87 32.18 12.55
N LYS A 14 -18.13 32.94 11.75
CA LYS A 14 -18.49 33.23 10.34
C LYS A 14 -18.06 32.07 9.46
N VAL A 15 -19.00 31.45 8.79
CA VAL A 15 -18.80 30.31 7.86
C VAL A 15 -19.25 30.78 6.45
N PRO A 16 -18.53 30.44 5.36
CA PRO A 16 -18.98 30.73 4.01
C PRO A 16 -20.41 30.17 3.76
N SER A 17 -21.29 31.01 3.20
CA SER A 17 -22.72 30.66 3.09
C SER A 17 -23.00 29.50 2.14
N ASP A 18 -22.10 29.25 1.19
CA ASP A 18 -22.19 28.20 0.17
C ASP A 18 -21.64 26.83 0.64
N LYS A 19 -21.16 26.73 1.88
CA LYS A 19 -20.53 25.52 2.40
C LYS A 19 -21.42 24.79 3.43
N TYR A 20 -21.39 23.46 3.38
CA TYR A 20 -22.13 22.62 4.34
C TYR A 20 -21.43 22.48 5.70
N TRP A 21 -20.11 22.68 5.79
CA TRP A 21 -19.46 22.61 7.10
C TRP A 21 -19.92 23.74 8.03
N GLY A 22 -19.73 23.54 9.33
CA GLY A 22 -20.19 24.46 10.37
C GLY A 22 -19.07 25.11 11.17
N ALA A 23 -19.41 25.51 12.39
CA ALA A 23 -18.53 26.30 13.26
C ALA A 23 -17.25 25.58 13.66
N GLN A 24 -17.31 24.30 14.04
CA GLN A 24 -16.13 23.55 14.49
C GLN A 24 -15.13 23.32 13.37
N THR A 25 -15.61 23.00 12.18
CA THR A 25 -14.76 22.88 10.98
C THR A 25 -14.09 24.21 10.64
N GLU A 26 -14.83 25.32 10.66
CA GLU A 26 -14.26 26.62 10.35
C GLU A 26 -13.21 27.06 11.38
N ARG A 27 -13.40 26.76 12.67
CA ARG A 27 -12.37 26.99 13.69
C ARG A 27 -11.10 26.17 13.38
N SER A 28 -11.25 24.90 13.02
CA SER A 28 -10.13 24.01 12.68
C SER A 28 -9.34 24.54 11.47
N ARG A 29 -10.03 24.99 10.42
CA ARG A 29 -9.41 25.63 9.24
C ARG A 29 -8.57 26.85 9.60
N ASN A 30 -9.04 27.64 10.57
CA ASN A 30 -8.33 28.84 11.04
C ASN A 30 -7.19 28.52 11.99
N ASN A 31 -7.33 27.47 12.80
CA ASN A 31 -6.36 27.09 13.83
C ASN A 31 -5.16 26.29 13.26
N PHE A 32 -5.40 25.38 12.31
CA PHE A 32 -4.38 24.49 11.78
C PHE A 32 -4.03 24.82 10.32
N LYS A 33 -3.09 25.75 10.12
CA LYS A 33 -2.56 26.13 8.80
C LYS A 33 -1.21 25.47 8.56
N ILE A 34 -1.20 24.12 8.55
CA ILE A 34 0.00 23.29 8.46
C ILE A 34 -0.09 22.41 7.22
N GLY A 35 0.84 22.56 6.30
CA GLY A 35 0.86 21.80 5.05
C GLY A 35 -0.25 22.20 4.07
N PRO A 36 -0.50 21.38 3.05
CA PRO A 36 -1.55 21.65 2.06
C PRO A 36 -2.94 21.63 2.68
N ALA A 37 -3.80 22.59 2.25
CA ALA A 37 -5.22 22.59 2.61
C ALA A 37 -5.90 21.32 2.06
N ALA A 38 -6.97 20.87 2.73
CA ALA A 38 -7.72 19.66 2.37
C ALA A 38 -6.84 18.41 2.20
N SER A 39 -5.83 18.27 3.06
CA SER A 39 -4.91 17.12 3.01
C SER A 39 -5.43 15.90 3.77
N MET A 40 -6.57 15.96 4.46
CA MET A 40 -7.23 14.77 4.99
C MET A 40 -7.71 13.90 3.82
N PRO A 41 -7.26 12.62 3.72
CA PRO A 41 -7.68 11.75 2.63
C PRO A 41 -9.20 11.57 2.56
N LEU A 42 -9.78 11.63 1.36
CA LEU A 42 -11.21 11.41 1.16
C LEU A 42 -11.62 9.98 1.54
N GLU A 43 -10.74 9.02 1.45
CA GLU A 43 -10.97 7.65 1.91
C GLU A 43 -11.37 7.59 3.38
N ILE A 44 -10.77 8.45 4.23
CA ILE A 44 -11.17 8.59 5.64
C ILE A 44 -12.59 9.16 5.73
N ILE A 45 -12.93 10.14 4.91
CA ILE A 45 -14.27 10.74 4.87
C ILE A 45 -15.31 9.70 4.43
N TYR A 46 -14.99 8.89 3.43
CA TYR A 46 -15.86 7.78 3.01
C TYR A 46 -15.98 6.70 4.11
N GLY A 47 -14.89 6.43 4.84
CA GLY A 47 -14.93 5.60 6.05
C GLY A 47 -15.91 6.14 7.10
N PHE A 48 -15.87 7.46 7.33
CA PHE A 48 -16.86 8.12 8.19
C PHE A 48 -18.29 8.02 7.63
N ALA A 49 -18.50 8.16 6.34
CA ALA A 49 -19.84 8.05 5.76
C ALA A 49 -20.43 6.65 5.97
N TYR A 50 -19.65 5.58 5.82
CA TYR A 50 -20.09 4.22 6.16
C TYR A 50 -20.47 4.11 7.65
N LEU A 51 -19.61 4.55 8.55
CA LEU A 51 -19.90 4.43 9.98
C LEU A 51 -21.06 5.32 10.44
N LYS A 52 -21.24 6.55 9.89
CA LYS A 52 -22.35 7.43 10.27
C LYS A 52 -23.68 6.88 9.77
N LYS A 53 -23.72 6.32 8.56
CA LYS A 53 -24.88 5.60 8.04
C LYS A 53 -25.21 4.41 8.94
N ALA A 54 -24.24 3.58 9.24
CA ALA A 54 -24.41 2.40 10.10
C ALA A 54 -24.87 2.78 11.51
N ALA A 55 -24.28 3.83 12.10
CA ALA A 55 -24.65 4.33 13.42
C ALA A 55 -26.10 4.84 13.45
N ALA A 56 -26.54 5.56 12.42
CA ALA A 56 -27.91 6.01 12.32
C ALA A 56 -28.90 4.84 12.26
N HIS A 57 -28.58 3.81 11.46
CA HIS A 57 -29.40 2.60 11.37
C HIS A 57 -29.43 1.82 12.70
N ALA A 58 -28.27 1.59 13.33
CA ALA A 58 -28.18 0.89 14.62
C ALA A 58 -28.92 1.64 15.73
N ASN A 59 -28.75 2.96 15.84
CA ASN A 59 -29.45 3.78 16.83
C ASN A 59 -30.98 3.79 16.60
N CYS A 60 -31.43 3.77 15.35
CA CYS A 60 -32.85 3.68 15.01
C CYS A 60 -33.42 2.30 15.40
N GLU A 61 -32.74 1.22 15.09
CA GLU A 61 -33.15 -0.14 15.42
C GLU A 61 -33.20 -0.38 16.94
N LEU A 62 -32.27 0.24 17.69
CA LEU A 62 -32.22 0.22 19.16
C LEU A 62 -33.15 1.25 19.80
N GLY A 63 -33.97 1.97 19.02
CA GLY A 63 -35.03 2.85 19.52
C GLY A 63 -34.55 4.20 20.08
N VAL A 64 -33.31 4.63 19.81
CA VAL A 64 -32.76 5.88 20.34
C VAL A 64 -32.60 6.99 19.27
N LEU A 65 -32.94 6.71 18.03
CA LEU A 65 -33.00 7.69 16.94
C LEU A 65 -34.28 7.48 16.11
N ALA A 66 -34.98 8.58 15.80
CA ALA A 66 -36.18 8.52 14.97
C ALA A 66 -35.89 8.10 13.53
N GLN A 67 -36.85 7.39 12.90
CA GLN A 67 -36.68 6.86 11.56
C GLN A 67 -36.41 7.95 10.50
N GLU A 68 -37.12 9.07 10.60
CA GLU A 68 -36.97 10.20 9.68
C GLU A 68 -35.56 10.78 9.73
N LYS A 69 -34.96 10.85 10.94
CA LYS A 69 -33.59 11.30 11.13
C LYS A 69 -32.57 10.30 10.56
N ARG A 70 -32.78 8.99 10.79
CA ARG A 70 -31.98 7.94 10.19
C ARG A 70 -31.98 8.04 8.66
N ASP A 71 -33.16 8.23 8.05
CA ASP A 71 -33.29 8.26 6.59
C ASP A 71 -32.56 9.47 5.98
N LEU A 72 -32.65 10.65 6.60
CA LEU A 72 -31.92 11.84 6.18
C LEU A 72 -30.40 11.65 6.32
N ILE A 73 -29.92 11.14 7.44
CA ILE A 73 -28.49 10.86 7.65
C ILE A 73 -27.99 9.86 6.62
N SER A 74 -28.73 8.76 6.40
CA SER A 74 -28.39 7.72 5.44
C SER A 74 -28.29 8.27 4.02
N GLN A 75 -29.25 9.10 3.59
CA GLN A 75 -29.26 9.72 2.26
C GLN A 75 -28.02 10.61 2.04
N VAL A 76 -27.68 11.45 3.02
CA VAL A 76 -26.49 12.32 2.89
C VAL A 76 -25.20 11.51 2.88
N CYS A 77 -25.11 10.46 3.69
CA CYS A 77 -23.96 9.55 3.65
C CYS A 77 -23.80 8.89 2.28
N ASP A 78 -24.91 8.50 1.64
CA ASP A 78 -24.87 7.96 0.27
C ASP A 78 -24.43 9.01 -0.77
N GLU A 79 -24.82 10.27 -0.59
CA GLU A 79 -24.32 11.39 -1.41
C GLU A 79 -22.79 11.58 -1.23
N ILE A 80 -22.26 11.48 0.00
CA ILE A 80 -20.83 11.56 0.30
C ILE A 80 -20.09 10.39 -0.35
N LEU A 81 -20.57 9.16 -0.19
CA LEU A 81 -19.99 7.96 -0.80
C LEU A 81 -19.96 8.01 -2.34
N ALA A 82 -20.91 8.75 -2.93
CA ALA A 82 -20.95 9.02 -4.37
C ALA A 82 -20.03 10.17 -4.82
N GLY A 83 -19.24 10.76 -3.93
CA GLY A 83 -18.30 11.86 -4.22
C GLY A 83 -18.96 13.22 -4.48
N LYS A 84 -20.25 13.40 -4.15
CA LYS A 84 -20.99 14.64 -4.46
C LYS A 84 -20.58 15.84 -3.61
N HIS A 85 -19.89 15.61 -2.49
CA HIS A 85 -19.57 16.63 -1.48
C HIS A 85 -18.09 16.68 -1.13
N ASP A 86 -17.19 16.19 -1.99
CA ASP A 86 -15.74 16.08 -1.72
C ASP A 86 -15.10 17.44 -1.37
N ASP A 87 -15.62 18.55 -1.93
CA ASP A 87 -15.17 19.91 -1.64
C ASP A 87 -15.62 20.45 -0.27
N GLN A 88 -16.41 19.67 0.49
CA GLN A 88 -16.90 20.05 1.81
C GLN A 88 -16.00 19.59 2.97
N PHE A 89 -14.85 18.98 2.68
CA PHE A 89 -13.92 18.42 3.66
C PHE A 89 -12.53 19.11 3.57
N PRO A 90 -12.45 20.38 4.04
CA PRO A 90 -11.27 21.23 3.79
C PRO A 90 -10.13 21.02 4.79
N LEU A 91 -10.25 20.10 5.74
CA LEU A 91 -9.33 19.98 6.86
C LEU A 91 -8.00 19.33 6.47
N VAL A 92 -6.99 19.61 7.29
CA VAL A 92 -5.64 19.07 7.12
C VAL A 92 -5.43 17.84 8.03
N ILE A 93 -4.46 16.99 7.72
CA ILE A 93 -4.06 15.88 8.59
C ILE A 93 -3.42 16.36 9.89
N TRP A 94 -2.77 17.53 9.87
CA TRP A 94 -2.08 18.17 11.01
C TRP A 94 -3.08 18.93 11.87
N GLN A 95 -4.02 18.20 12.48
CA GLN A 95 -5.08 18.68 13.36
C GLN A 95 -4.96 18.03 14.75
N THR A 96 -5.99 18.12 15.59
CA THR A 96 -5.99 17.33 16.84
C THR A 96 -5.82 15.85 16.54
N GLY A 97 -4.93 15.21 17.27
CA GLY A 97 -4.55 13.81 17.01
C GLY A 97 -5.63 12.77 17.29
N SER A 98 -6.71 13.15 17.98
CA SER A 98 -7.93 12.34 18.13
C SER A 98 -8.79 12.29 16.87
N GLY A 99 -8.62 13.27 15.96
CA GLY A 99 -9.44 13.40 14.74
C GLY A 99 -10.81 14.03 15.00
N THR A 100 -11.01 14.71 16.13
CA THR A 100 -12.29 15.31 16.50
C THR A 100 -12.81 16.27 15.43
N GLN A 101 -11.95 17.10 14.83
CA GLN A 101 -12.37 18.05 13.83
C GLN A 101 -12.87 17.36 12.55
N SER A 102 -12.23 16.29 12.12
CA SER A 102 -12.72 15.50 10.98
C SER A 102 -14.06 14.82 11.27
N ASN A 103 -14.23 14.25 12.46
CA ASN A 103 -15.52 13.71 12.90
C ASN A 103 -16.61 14.81 12.86
N MET A 104 -16.32 15.99 13.41
CA MET A 104 -17.28 17.08 13.41
C MET A 104 -17.52 17.66 12.02
N ASN A 105 -16.51 17.70 11.15
CA ASN A 105 -16.69 18.11 9.76
C ASN A 105 -17.76 17.23 9.06
N VAL A 106 -17.65 15.94 9.20
CA VAL A 106 -18.67 15.01 8.64
C VAL A 106 -20.03 15.25 9.30
N ASN A 107 -20.09 15.34 10.62
CA ASN A 107 -21.35 15.59 11.34
C ASN A 107 -22.03 16.89 10.89
N GLU A 108 -21.25 17.98 10.73
CA GLU A 108 -21.76 19.29 10.30
C GLU A 108 -22.24 19.27 8.85
N VAL A 109 -21.50 18.63 7.93
CA VAL A 109 -21.89 18.47 6.53
C VAL A 109 -23.19 17.66 6.42
N VAL A 110 -23.28 16.55 7.14
CA VAL A 110 -24.49 15.70 7.18
C VAL A 110 -25.68 16.48 7.70
N ALA A 111 -25.53 17.19 8.82
CA ALA A 111 -26.62 17.95 9.40
C ALA A 111 -27.11 19.11 8.51
N ASN A 112 -26.20 19.86 7.93
CA ASN A 112 -26.55 21.02 7.08
C ASN A 112 -27.12 20.58 5.72
N ARG A 113 -26.61 19.51 5.11
CA ARG A 113 -27.21 18.96 3.88
C ARG A 113 -28.58 18.36 4.15
N ALA A 114 -28.76 17.66 5.28
CA ALA A 114 -30.06 17.14 5.70
C ALA A 114 -31.09 18.25 5.92
N GLN A 115 -30.68 19.44 6.39
CA GLN A 115 -31.55 20.61 6.51
C GLN A 115 -32.17 21.02 5.16
N GLU A 116 -31.36 21.04 4.09
CA GLU A 116 -31.87 21.35 2.74
C GLU A 116 -32.80 20.24 2.22
N LEU A 117 -32.42 18.96 2.43
CA LEU A 117 -33.26 17.83 2.03
C LEU A 117 -34.64 17.84 2.74
N ALA A 118 -34.68 18.36 3.96
CA ALA A 118 -35.93 18.56 4.70
C ALA A 118 -36.69 19.83 4.29
N GLY A 119 -36.24 20.58 3.27
CA GLY A 119 -36.89 21.78 2.75
C GLY A 119 -36.54 23.06 3.50
N GLY A 120 -35.58 23.02 4.44
CA GLY A 120 -35.05 24.19 5.16
C GLY A 120 -33.89 24.86 4.44
N LYS A 121 -33.36 25.94 5.04
CA LYS A 121 -32.16 26.61 4.58
C LYS A 121 -31.04 26.49 5.63
N ILE A 122 -29.81 26.39 5.17
CA ILE A 122 -28.64 26.37 6.05
C ILE A 122 -28.50 27.67 6.82
N GLY A 123 -28.34 27.57 8.15
CA GLY A 123 -28.19 28.76 9.01
C GLY A 123 -29.49 29.45 9.38
N GLU A 124 -30.65 28.97 8.90
CA GLU A 124 -31.97 29.53 9.24
C GLU A 124 -32.83 28.51 9.99
N GLY A 125 -33.46 28.93 11.06
CA GLY A 125 -34.40 28.11 11.84
C GLY A 125 -33.74 27.01 12.67
N GLU A 126 -34.58 26.08 13.15
CA GLU A 126 -34.13 24.89 13.88
C GLU A 126 -33.65 23.84 12.89
N LYS A 127 -32.50 23.22 13.18
CA LYS A 127 -31.96 22.16 12.32
C LYS A 127 -32.80 20.89 12.43
N ALA A 128 -33.16 20.28 11.30
CA ALA A 128 -33.84 18.99 11.23
C ALA A 128 -32.99 17.88 11.88
N ILE A 129 -31.68 17.98 11.73
CA ILE A 129 -30.68 17.05 12.28
C ILE A 129 -29.62 17.86 13.05
N GLN A 130 -29.36 17.48 14.29
CA GLN A 130 -28.30 18.08 15.09
C GLN A 130 -26.99 17.31 14.90
N PRO A 131 -25.84 18.01 14.63
CA PRO A 131 -24.55 17.34 14.42
C PRO A 131 -24.13 16.45 15.60
N ASN A 132 -24.28 16.95 16.83
CA ASN A 132 -23.85 16.25 18.04
C ASN A 132 -24.89 15.24 18.55
N ASP A 133 -26.16 15.65 18.61
CA ASP A 133 -27.20 14.85 19.27
C ASP A 133 -27.80 13.75 18.38
N ASP A 134 -27.74 13.95 17.05
CA ASP A 134 -28.33 12.99 16.09
C ASP A 134 -27.24 12.27 15.28
N VAL A 135 -26.37 13.00 14.56
CA VAL A 135 -25.35 12.38 13.68
C VAL A 135 -24.28 11.67 14.52
N ASN A 136 -23.89 12.27 15.66
CA ASN A 136 -22.88 11.70 16.56
C ASN A 136 -23.48 10.86 17.72
N LYS A 137 -24.77 10.52 17.63
CA LYS A 137 -25.44 9.75 18.69
C LYS A 137 -24.75 8.43 18.97
N SER A 138 -24.57 8.11 20.28
CA SER A 138 -23.87 6.90 20.75
C SER A 138 -22.38 6.81 20.34
N GLN A 139 -21.73 7.95 20.06
CA GLN A 139 -20.38 8.00 19.54
C GLN A 139 -19.51 9.03 20.26
N SER A 140 -18.21 8.86 20.14
CA SER A 140 -17.18 9.86 20.45
C SER A 140 -16.25 9.98 19.22
N SER A 141 -15.55 11.09 19.07
CA SER A 141 -14.45 11.18 18.09
C SER A 141 -13.37 10.12 18.36
N ASN A 142 -13.25 9.70 19.62
CA ASN A 142 -12.22 8.74 20.03
C ASN A 142 -12.43 7.34 19.47
N ASP A 143 -13.69 6.92 19.27
CA ASP A 143 -14.02 5.63 18.65
C ASP A 143 -14.42 5.74 17.17
N THR A 144 -14.90 6.91 16.71
CA THR A 144 -15.27 7.11 15.29
C THR A 144 -14.07 7.25 14.38
N PHE A 145 -13.06 8.04 14.74
CA PHE A 145 -11.90 8.22 13.86
C PHE A 145 -11.12 6.90 13.63
N PRO A 146 -10.79 6.11 14.67
CA PRO A 146 -10.15 4.81 14.44
C PRO A 146 -11.02 3.86 13.61
N THR A 147 -12.34 3.90 13.76
CA THR A 147 -13.25 3.12 12.91
C THR A 147 -13.18 3.57 11.46
N GLY A 148 -13.29 4.87 11.19
CA GLY A 148 -13.19 5.43 9.84
C GLY A 148 -11.84 5.12 9.17
N MET A 149 -10.72 5.21 9.92
CA MET A 149 -9.41 4.87 9.37
C MET A 149 -9.24 3.37 9.10
N HIS A 150 -9.79 2.48 9.94
CA HIS A 150 -9.77 1.04 9.68
C HIS A 150 -10.56 0.69 8.42
N ILE A 151 -11.77 1.27 8.24
CA ILE A 151 -12.57 1.08 7.03
C ILE A 151 -11.80 1.54 5.80
N ALA A 152 -11.23 2.74 5.82
CA ALA A 152 -10.48 3.31 4.71
C ALA A 152 -9.23 2.46 4.36
N CYS A 153 -8.44 2.11 5.36
CA CYS A 153 -7.22 1.32 5.17
C CYS A 153 -7.54 -0.09 4.67
N TYR A 154 -8.55 -0.75 5.23
CA TYR A 154 -8.98 -2.08 4.77
C TYR A 154 -9.38 -2.06 3.30
N LYS A 155 -10.26 -1.12 2.92
CA LYS A 155 -10.69 -0.96 1.52
C LYS A 155 -9.52 -0.72 0.59
N MET A 156 -8.62 0.21 0.92
CA MET A 156 -7.44 0.51 0.12
C MET A 156 -6.58 -0.73 -0.12
N VAL A 157 -6.34 -1.52 0.93
CA VAL A 157 -5.54 -2.73 0.84
C VAL A 157 -6.20 -3.79 -0.04
N VAL A 158 -7.50 -4.07 0.15
CA VAL A 158 -8.17 -5.17 -0.57
C VAL A 158 -8.61 -4.80 -1.98
N GLU A 159 -8.95 -3.53 -2.23
CA GLU A 159 -9.49 -3.09 -3.53
C GLU A 159 -8.40 -2.54 -4.47
N ARG A 160 -7.25 -2.08 -3.96
CA ARG A 160 -6.20 -1.46 -4.78
C ARG A 160 -4.84 -2.14 -4.62
N THR A 161 -4.35 -2.30 -3.39
CA THR A 161 -2.99 -2.80 -3.15
C THR A 161 -2.84 -4.27 -3.55
N ILE A 162 -3.66 -5.15 -2.98
CA ILE A 162 -3.59 -6.59 -3.25
C ILE A 162 -3.78 -6.88 -4.75
N PRO A 163 -4.82 -6.36 -5.43
CA PRO A 163 -4.98 -6.60 -6.86
C PRO A 163 -3.80 -6.11 -7.72
N GLY A 164 -3.21 -4.95 -7.38
CA GLY A 164 -2.04 -4.42 -8.08
C GLY A 164 -0.82 -5.33 -7.95
N VAL A 165 -0.52 -5.78 -6.74
CA VAL A 165 0.59 -6.71 -6.48
C VAL A 165 0.34 -8.08 -7.12
N GLU A 166 -0.89 -8.61 -7.04
CA GLU A 166 -1.26 -9.88 -7.68
C GLU A 166 -1.11 -9.83 -9.20
N LYS A 167 -1.47 -8.70 -9.82
CA LYS A 167 -1.31 -8.49 -11.27
C LYS A 167 0.16 -8.61 -11.68
N LEU A 168 1.06 -7.89 -11.01
CA LEU A 168 2.50 -7.97 -11.27
C LEU A 168 3.05 -9.37 -11.00
N ARG A 169 2.68 -9.97 -9.88
CA ARG A 169 3.08 -11.33 -9.50
C ARG A 169 2.71 -12.34 -10.57
N ASN A 170 1.51 -12.25 -11.14
CA ASN A 170 1.04 -13.18 -12.17
C ASN A 170 1.83 -13.03 -13.46
N THR A 171 2.10 -11.80 -13.90
CA THR A 171 2.96 -11.55 -15.07
C THR A 171 4.38 -12.09 -14.88
N LEU A 172 4.98 -11.88 -13.70
CA LEU A 172 6.32 -12.42 -13.41
C LEU A 172 6.31 -13.95 -13.39
N LYS A 173 5.20 -14.59 -12.95
CA LYS A 173 5.04 -16.05 -13.04
C LYS A 173 4.97 -16.52 -14.48
N GLU A 174 4.20 -15.84 -15.32
CA GLU A 174 4.14 -16.16 -16.76
C GLU A 174 5.51 -16.02 -17.42
N LYS A 175 6.27 -14.98 -17.09
CA LYS A 175 7.65 -14.78 -17.59
C LYS A 175 8.61 -15.87 -17.05
N SER A 176 8.46 -16.28 -15.79
CA SER A 176 9.23 -17.39 -15.22
C SER A 176 9.03 -18.69 -16.02
N GLU A 177 7.79 -19.03 -16.36
CA GLU A 177 7.47 -20.21 -17.17
C GLU A 177 7.96 -20.08 -18.62
N ALA A 178 7.76 -18.89 -19.23
CA ALA A 178 8.18 -18.65 -20.60
C ALA A 178 9.70 -18.74 -20.80
N PHE A 179 10.48 -18.33 -19.79
CA PHE A 179 11.94 -18.28 -19.84
C PHE A 179 12.62 -19.40 -19.04
N LYS A 180 11.90 -20.47 -18.71
CA LYS A 180 12.41 -21.58 -17.89
C LYS A 180 13.61 -22.30 -18.46
N ASP A 181 13.77 -22.28 -19.78
CA ASP A 181 14.86 -22.95 -20.52
C ASP A 181 15.95 -21.95 -20.98
N VAL A 182 15.85 -20.67 -20.65
CA VAL A 182 16.83 -19.63 -21.03
C VAL A 182 17.96 -19.59 -20.03
N VAL A 183 19.04 -20.33 -20.30
CA VAL A 183 20.22 -20.42 -19.43
C VAL A 183 21.05 -19.14 -19.53
N LYS A 184 21.41 -18.59 -18.39
CA LYS A 184 22.28 -17.42 -18.23
C LYS A 184 23.29 -17.60 -17.11
N ILE A 185 24.26 -16.72 -17.00
CA ILE A 185 25.16 -16.66 -15.85
C ILE A 185 24.41 -16.12 -14.61
N GLY A 186 24.51 -16.84 -13.50
CA GLY A 186 24.08 -16.33 -12.20
C GLY A 186 25.06 -15.32 -11.64
N ARG A 187 24.63 -14.48 -10.69
CA ARG A 187 25.50 -13.51 -10.02
C ARG A 187 25.30 -13.54 -8.52
N THR A 188 26.41 -13.58 -7.81
CA THR A 188 26.47 -13.34 -6.36
C THR A 188 27.53 -12.25 -6.12
N HIS A 189 27.30 -11.35 -5.16
CA HIS A 189 28.16 -10.17 -4.95
C HIS A 189 28.29 -9.28 -6.20
N LEU A 190 27.33 -9.31 -7.09
CA LEU A 190 27.34 -8.70 -8.44
C LEU A 190 28.43 -9.26 -9.39
N MET A 191 29.10 -10.35 -8.99
CA MET A 191 30.10 -11.06 -9.78
C MET A 191 29.51 -12.32 -10.36
N ASP A 192 30.07 -12.77 -11.49
CA ASP A 192 29.67 -14.02 -12.14
C ASP A 192 29.72 -15.20 -11.16
N ALA A 193 28.72 -16.02 -11.23
CA ALA A 193 28.59 -17.29 -10.48
C ALA A 193 28.19 -18.41 -11.45
N THR A 194 27.75 -19.54 -10.93
CA THR A 194 27.30 -20.67 -11.75
C THR A 194 26.01 -20.34 -12.51
N PRO A 195 25.74 -21.03 -13.65
CA PRO A 195 24.54 -20.82 -14.43
C PRO A 195 23.25 -21.11 -13.67
N LEU A 196 22.20 -20.38 -14.06
CA LEU A 196 20.79 -20.67 -13.78
C LEU A 196 19.96 -20.29 -15.00
N THR A 197 18.65 -20.48 -14.97
CA THR A 197 17.77 -19.93 -16.02
C THR A 197 17.14 -18.62 -15.59
N ILE A 198 16.74 -17.77 -16.56
CA ILE A 198 15.92 -16.58 -16.26
C ILE A 198 14.64 -16.99 -15.56
N GLY A 199 14.02 -18.10 -15.96
CA GLY A 199 12.83 -18.63 -15.29
C GLY A 199 13.05 -18.94 -13.82
N GLN A 200 14.18 -19.55 -13.45
CA GLN A 200 14.56 -19.79 -12.05
C GLN A 200 14.76 -18.47 -11.28
N GLU A 201 15.42 -17.48 -11.87
CA GLU A 201 15.63 -16.17 -11.27
C GLU A 201 14.28 -15.46 -11.02
N PHE A 202 13.39 -15.43 -12.01
CA PHE A 202 12.05 -14.83 -11.87
C PHE A 202 11.16 -15.61 -10.90
N SER A 203 11.30 -16.93 -10.78
CA SER A 203 10.56 -17.71 -9.77
C SER A 203 10.86 -17.24 -8.34
N GLY A 204 12.07 -16.76 -8.08
CA GLY A 204 12.44 -16.12 -6.82
C GLY A 204 11.64 -14.84 -6.57
N TYR A 205 11.45 -14.03 -7.59
CA TYR A 205 10.62 -12.80 -7.49
C TYR A 205 9.16 -13.12 -7.20
N VAL A 206 8.61 -14.12 -7.88
CA VAL A 206 7.24 -14.62 -7.64
C VAL A 206 7.07 -15.06 -6.19
N SER A 207 8.01 -15.86 -5.69
CA SER A 207 7.99 -16.33 -4.30
C SER A 207 8.04 -15.20 -3.29
N GLN A 208 8.85 -14.14 -3.54
CA GLN A 208 8.89 -12.95 -2.67
C GLN A 208 7.54 -12.25 -2.61
N LEU A 209 6.86 -12.09 -3.76
CA LEU A 209 5.54 -11.45 -3.81
C LEU A 209 4.45 -12.33 -3.18
N ASP A 210 4.52 -13.66 -3.35
CA ASP A 210 3.60 -14.59 -2.69
C ASP A 210 3.70 -14.50 -1.16
N HIS A 211 4.91 -14.44 -0.62
CA HIS A 211 5.11 -14.27 0.82
C HIS A 211 4.64 -12.91 1.31
N GLY A 212 4.92 -11.83 0.55
CA GLY A 212 4.46 -10.49 0.87
C GLY A 212 2.92 -10.36 0.85
N LEU A 213 2.27 -10.93 -0.16
CA LEU A 213 0.80 -10.99 -0.24
C LEU A 213 0.20 -11.78 0.93
N LYS A 214 0.81 -12.93 1.28
CA LYS A 214 0.37 -13.72 2.43
C LYS A 214 0.51 -12.93 3.73
N ALA A 215 1.64 -12.26 3.94
CA ALA A 215 1.85 -11.42 5.12
C ALA A 215 0.79 -10.31 5.20
N LEU A 216 0.54 -9.59 4.09
CA LEU A 216 -0.47 -8.53 4.04
C LEU A 216 -1.89 -9.06 4.30
N LYS A 217 -2.27 -10.17 3.69
CA LYS A 217 -3.59 -10.80 3.90
C LYS A 217 -3.80 -11.26 5.34
N ASN A 218 -2.75 -11.68 6.03
CA ASN A 218 -2.84 -12.10 7.44
C ASN A 218 -3.16 -10.92 8.38
N THR A 219 -2.84 -9.68 8.03
CA THR A 219 -3.14 -8.50 8.86
C THR A 219 -4.61 -8.07 8.79
N LEU A 220 -5.35 -8.54 7.79
CA LEU A 220 -6.72 -8.08 7.53
C LEU A 220 -7.69 -8.44 8.66
N ALA A 221 -7.49 -9.55 9.35
CA ALA A 221 -8.35 -9.93 10.47
C ALA A 221 -8.30 -8.88 11.61
N HIS A 222 -7.09 -8.43 11.97
CA HIS A 222 -6.90 -7.38 12.99
C HIS A 222 -7.41 -6.02 12.47
N LEU A 223 -7.14 -5.68 11.21
CA LEU A 223 -7.59 -4.42 10.61
C LEU A 223 -9.13 -4.35 10.47
N ALA A 224 -9.83 -5.50 10.45
CA ALA A 224 -11.29 -5.58 10.39
C ALA A 224 -11.98 -5.28 11.74
N GLU A 225 -11.25 -5.26 12.85
CA GLU A 225 -11.79 -4.96 14.18
C GLU A 225 -12.05 -3.46 14.36
N LEU A 226 -13.27 -3.10 14.75
CA LEU A 226 -13.72 -1.71 14.85
C LEU A 226 -13.86 -1.23 16.28
N ALA A 227 -13.32 -0.03 16.55
CA ALA A 227 -13.38 0.61 17.86
C ALA A 227 -14.77 1.14 18.23
N LEU A 228 -15.65 1.34 17.25
CA LEU A 228 -16.96 1.98 17.44
C LEU A 228 -17.79 1.25 18.50
N GLY A 229 -18.39 2.03 19.39
CA GLY A 229 -19.07 1.54 20.59
C GLY A 229 -18.25 1.67 21.88
N GLY A 230 -16.93 1.95 21.80
CA GLY A 230 -16.10 2.25 22.96
C GLY A 230 -16.33 3.64 23.55
N THR A 231 -16.86 4.55 22.76
CA THR A 231 -17.07 5.97 23.06
C THR A 231 -15.80 6.69 23.55
N ALA A 232 -15.83 7.35 24.72
CA ALA A 232 -14.77 8.25 25.14
C ALA A 232 -13.47 7.54 25.55
N VAL A 233 -13.56 6.42 26.27
CA VAL A 233 -12.41 5.71 26.88
C VAL A 233 -12.45 4.19 26.74
N GLY A 234 -13.46 3.64 26.04
CA GLY A 234 -13.60 2.19 25.85
C GLY A 234 -14.75 1.55 26.63
N THR A 235 -15.42 2.29 27.54
CA THR A 235 -16.48 1.75 28.41
C THR A 235 -17.86 1.71 27.75
N GLY A 236 -18.04 2.31 26.58
CA GLY A 236 -19.35 2.39 25.92
C GLY A 236 -20.34 3.33 26.60
N LEU A 237 -19.87 4.34 27.33
CA LEU A 237 -20.72 5.31 28.01
C LEU A 237 -21.72 5.93 27.05
N ASN A 238 -23.01 5.98 27.44
CA ASN A 238 -24.13 6.54 26.67
C ASN A 238 -24.51 5.77 25.38
N THR A 239 -24.08 4.52 25.23
CA THR A 239 -24.57 3.64 24.17
C THR A 239 -25.69 2.74 24.65
N PRO A 240 -26.69 2.41 23.83
CA PRO A 240 -27.63 1.34 24.15
C PRO A 240 -26.93 -0.03 24.09
N ALA A 241 -27.47 -0.99 24.87
CA ALA A 241 -26.90 -2.35 24.89
C ALA A 241 -26.88 -2.99 23.51
N GLY A 242 -25.76 -3.60 23.13
CA GLY A 242 -25.58 -4.27 21.83
C GLY A 242 -25.27 -3.32 20.66
N TYR A 243 -25.11 -2.02 20.91
CA TYR A 243 -24.80 -1.05 19.88
C TYR A 243 -23.49 -1.35 19.14
N ASP A 244 -22.45 -1.71 19.86
CA ASP A 244 -21.10 -1.98 19.32
C ASP A 244 -21.10 -3.15 18.32
N VAL A 245 -21.83 -4.21 18.61
CA VAL A 245 -22.00 -5.36 17.70
C VAL A 245 -22.84 -4.97 16.50
N LEU A 246 -24.03 -4.39 16.74
CA LEU A 246 -24.98 -4.05 15.68
C LEU A 246 -24.39 -3.03 14.70
N VAL A 247 -23.69 -2.01 15.19
CA VAL A 247 -23.11 -1.00 14.28
C VAL A 247 -21.99 -1.57 13.42
N ALA A 248 -21.19 -2.50 13.95
CA ALA A 248 -20.16 -3.19 13.16
C ALA A 248 -20.79 -4.09 12.07
N GLU A 249 -21.88 -4.81 12.39
CA GLU A 249 -22.65 -5.59 11.43
C GLU A 249 -23.23 -4.69 10.31
N LYS A 250 -23.77 -3.52 10.65
CA LYS A 250 -24.26 -2.54 9.66
C LYS A 250 -23.15 -1.96 8.80
N ILE A 251 -21.94 -1.71 9.36
CA ILE A 251 -20.78 -1.30 8.57
C ILE A 251 -20.39 -2.40 7.59
N ALA A 252 -20.36 -3.66 8.04
CA ALA A 252 -20.08 -4.80 7.17
C ALA A 252 -21.13 -4.94 6.05
N GLU A 253 -22.42 -4.80 6.37
CA GLU A 253 -23.51 -4.84 5.40
C GLU A 253 -23.37 -3.75 4.32
N PHE A 254 -23.14 -2.49 4.71
CA PHE A 254 -23.11 -1.37 3.78
C PHE A 254 -21.80 -1.29 2.97
N SER A 255 -20.70 -1.74 3.52
CA SER A 255 -19.40 -1.75 2.84
C SER A 255 -19.15 -3.00 2.00
N GLY A 256 -19.87 -4.10 2.28
CA GLY A 256 -19.60 -5.42 1.70
C GLY A 256 -18.30 -6.06 2.19
N LEU A 257 -17.73 -5.57 3.31
CA LEU A 257 -16.46 -6.01 3.86
C LEU A 257 -16.65 -6.65 5.25
N PRO A 258 -15.80 -7.59 5.69
CA PRO A 258 -16.03 -8.42 6.86
C PRO A 258 -15.64 -7.74 8.17
N PHE A 259 -16.11 -6.52 8.40
CA PHE A 259 -15.87 -5.80 9.64
C PHE A 259 -16.60 -6.42 10.82
N ILE A 260 -15.95 -6.41 11.97
CA ILE A 260 -16.46 -6.88 13.25
C ILE A 260 -16.19 -5.86 14.36
N THR A 261 -16.91 -5.96 15.45
CA THR A 261 -16.63 -5.17 16.64
C THR A 261 -15.32 -5.64 17.29
N ALA A 262 -14.43 -4.72 17.68
CA ALA A 262 -13.21 -5.07 18.40
C ALA A 262 -13.54 -5.75 19.74
N GLU A 263 -12.85 -6.84 20.04
CA GLU A 263 -13.03 -7.59 21.28
C GLU A 263 -12.71 -6.72 22.51
N ASN A 264 -11.69 -5.87 22.40
CA ASN A 264 -11.27 -4.98 23.46
C ASN A 264 -11.30 -3.52 23.00
N LYS A 265 -12.27 -2.75 23.49
CA LYS A 265 -12.45 -1.34 23.12
C LYS A 265 -11.38 -0.41 23.74
N PHE A 266 -10.74 -0.81 24.83
CA PHE A 266 -9.67 -0.02 25.46
C PHE A 266 -8.41 -0.06 24.59
N GLU A 267 -8.04 -1.23 24.10
CA GLU A 267 -6.95 -1.38 23.11
C GLU A 267 -7.27 -0.65 21.81
N ALA A 268 -8.48 -0.83 21.26
CA ALA A 268 -8.89 -0.25 19.98
C ALA A 268 -8.90 1.29 19.96
N LEU A 269 -9.00 1.97 21.11
CA LEU A 269 -8.92 3.43 21.23
C LEU A 269 -7.47 3.92 21.48
N ALA A 270 -6.71 3.19 22.27
CA ALA A 270 -5.43 3.63 22.82
C ALA A 270 -4.22 3.13 22.00
N ALA A 271 -4.38 2.03 21.30
CA ALA A 271 -3.33 1.42 20.48
C ALA A 271 -3.82 1.19 19.04
N HIS A 272 -2.95 1.45 18.07
CA HIS A 272 -3.26 1.24 16.65
C HIS A 272 -2.30 0.21 16.06
N ASP A 273 -2.11 -0.89 16.77
CA ASP A 273 -1.22 -1.99 16.42
C ASP A 273 -1.63 -2.63 15.08
N ALA A 274 -2.93 -2.65 14.75
CA ALA A 274 -3.42 -3.11 13.46
C ALA A 274 -2.85 -2.29 12.28
N LEU A 275 -2.68 -0.97 12.44
CA LEU A 275 -2.05 -0.13 11.41
C LEU A 275 -0.55 -0.39 11.34
N VAL A 276 0.12 -0.54 12.48
CA VAL A 276 1.56 -0.84 12.55
C VAL A 276 1.84 -2.20 11.90
N GLU A 277 1.05 -3.22 12.22
CA GLU A 277 1.15 -4.56 11.64
C GLU A 277 0.93 -4.53 10.12
N THR A 278 -0.15 -3.92 9.66
CA THR A 278 -0.47 -3.82 8.23
C THR A 278 0.62 -3.07 7.47
N HIS A 279 1.12 -1.96 8.01
CA HIS A 279 2.20 -1.23 7.38
C HIS A 279 3.54 -1.99 7.40
N GLY A 280 3.80 -2.77 8.43
CA GLY A 280 4.93 -3.71 8.46
C GLY A 280 4.91 -4.71 7.30
N ALA A 281 3.73 -5.21 6.94
CA ALA A 281 3.56 -6.08 5.76
C ALA A 281 3.74 -5.30 4.43
N LEU A 282 3.25 -4.06 4.34
CA LEU A 282 3.51 -3.17 3.19
C LEU A 282 5.02 -2.88 3.03
N LYS A 283 5.74 -2.64 4.13
CA LYS A 283 7.19 -2.50 4.12
C LYS A 283 7.88 -3.76 3.61
N GLN A 284 7.45 -4.95 4.02
CA GLN A 284 7.99 -6.21 3.49
C GLN A 284 7.82 -6.29 1.97
N LEU A 285 6.64 -5.94 1.44
CA LEU A 285 6.41 -5.86 0.00
C LEU A 285 7.34 -4.84 -0.67
N ALA A 286 7.50 -3.65 -0.08
CA ALA A 286 8.41 -2.64 -0.61
C ALA A 286 9.86 -3.13 -0.69
N VAL A 287 10.34 -3.88 0.32
CA VAL A 287 11.68 -4.51 0.28
C VAL A 287 11.81 -5.50 -0.87
N ALA A 288 10.81 -6.36 -1.08
CA ALA A 288 10.79 -7.31 -2.18
C ALA A 288 10.75 -6.60 -3.55
N LEU A 289 9.85 -5.65 -3.72
CA LEU A 289 9.69 -4.88 -4.95
C LEU A 289 10.94 -4.08 -5.31
N ASN A 290 11.61 -3.50 -4.31
CA ASN A 290 12.86 -2.78 -4.51
C ASN A 290 13.98 -3.68 -5.04
N LYS A 291 14.09 -4.90 -4.53
CA LYS A 291 15.04 -5.90 -5.02
C LYS A 291 14.70 -6.30 -6.45
N ILE A 292 13.45 -6.62 -6.75
CA ILE A 292 12.98 -7.01 -8.08
C ILE A 292 13.25 -5.91 -9.11
N ALA A 293 12.88 -4.66 -8.77
CA ALA A 293 13.11 -3.52 -9.65
C ALA A 293 14.58 -3.26 -9.94
N ASN A 294 15.46 -3.36 -8.92
CA ASN A 294 16.90 -3.16 -9.12
C ASN A 294 17.56 -4.27 -9.93
N ASP A 295 17.18 -5.54 -9.74
CA ASP A 295 17.69 -6.65 -10.55
C ASP A 295 17.32 -6.46 -12.03
N ILE A 296 16.04 -6.20 -12.31
CA ILE A 296 15.55 -5.95 -13.67
C ILE A 296 16.23 -4.71 -14.27
N ARG A 297 16.39 -3.63 -13.49
CA ARG A 297 17.10 -2.41 -13.90
C ARG A 297 18.54 -2.69 -14.33
N MET A 298 19.28 -3.46 -13.54
CA MET A 298 20.66 -3.81 -13.85
C MET A 298 20.76 -4.71 -15.07
N MET A 299 19.90 -5.73 -15.17
CA MET A 299 19.87 -6.65 -16.31
C MET A 299 19.44 -5.97 -17.61
N ALA A 300 18.58 -4.95 -17.53
CA ALA A 300 18.11 -4.22 -18.72
C ALA A 300 18.98 -3.01 -19.10
N SER A 301 20.02 -2.71 -18.33
CA SER A 301 20.90 -1.54 -18.58
C SER A 301 22.37 -1.95 -18.78
N GLY A 302 23.21 -1.83 -17.75
CA GLY A 302 24.66 -2.06 -17.87
C GLY A 302 25.05 -3.50 -18.22
N ILE A 303 24.25 -4.50 -17.79
CA ILE A 303 24.46 -5.92 -18.10
C ILE A 303 23.89 -6.24 -19.48
N GLY A 304 22.67 -5.79 -19.77
CA GLY A 304 22.03 -5.90 -21.07
C GLY A 304 21.41 -7.27 -21.39
N GLU A 305 21.21 -8.15 -20.40
CA GLU A 305 20.62 -9.48 -20.58
C GLU A 305 19.11 -9.46 -20.81
N LEU A 306 18.44 -8.38 -20.40
CA LEU A 306 17.01 -8.18 -20.66
C LEU A 306 16.78 -7.00 -21.59
N ILE A 307 15.72 -7.11 -22.39
CA ILE A 307 15.13 -6.01 -23.14
C ILE A 307 13.83 -5.63 -22.43
N ILE A 308 13.65 -4.33 -22.18
CA ILE A 308 12.43 -3.78 -21.59
C ILE A 308 11.81 -2.74 -22.53
N PRO A 309 10.50 -2.45 -22.44
CA PRO A 309 9.84 -1.45 -23.27
C PRO A 309 10.50 -0.07 -23.18
N ALA A 310 10.58 0.60 -24.33
CA ALA A 310 10.96 2.01 -24.43
C ALA A 310 9.69 2.87 -24.36
N ASN A 311 9.43 3.50 -23.22
CA ASN A 311 8.17 4.22 -23.00
C ASN A 311 8.27 5.71 -23.34
N GLU A 312 9.46 6.31 -23.25
CA GLU A 312 9.68 7.73 -23.43
C GLU A 312 11.15 8.06 -23.80
N PRO A 313 11.42 9.24 -24.38
CA PRO A 313 12.80 9.69 -24.56
C PRO A 313 13.52 9.85 -23.22
N GLY A 314 14.67 9.21 -23.07
CA GLY A 314 15.41 9.15 -21.80
C GLY A 314 16.36 10.34 -21.54
N SER A 315 16.46 11.31 -22.48
CA SER A 315 17.36 12.45 -22.35
C SER A 315 16.93 13.62 -23.22
N SER A 316 17.06 14.84 -22.67
CA SER A 316 16.81 16.08 -23.40
C SER A 316 17.96 16.47 -24.36
N ILE A 317 19.15 15.86 -24.23
CA ILE A 317 20.37 16.22 -24.97
C ILE A 317 21.06 15.03 -25.65
N MET A 318 20.63 13.78 -25.34
CA MET A 318 21.19 12.55 -25.92
C MET A 318 20.10 11.82 -26.71
N PRO A 319 19.96 12.09 -28.02
CA PRO A 319 18.92 11.45 -28.84
C PRO A 319 19.07 9.91 -28.84
N GLY A 320 17.95 9.20 -28.73
CA GLY A 320 17.94 7.73 -28.72
C GLY A 320 18.28 7.06 -27.41
N LYS A 321 18.61 7.82 -26.36
CA LYS A 321 18.80 7.25 -25.02
C LYS A 321 17.46 6.84 -24.42
N VAL A 322 17.35 5.58 -23.96
CA VAL A 322 16.21 5.04 -23.23
C VAL A 322 16.68 4.62 -21.85
N ASN A 323 15.87 4.93 -20.83
CA ASN A 323 16.18 4.63 -19.43
C ASN A 323 15.17 3.62 -18.85
N PRO A 324 15.55 2.84 -17.83
CA PRO A 324 14.65 1.93 -17.12
C PRO A 324 13.76 2.69 -16.11
N THR A 325 12.95 3.63 -16.60
CA THR A 325 12.22 4.62 -15.79
C THR A 325 11.18 4.01 -14.87
N GLN A 326 10.53 2.91 -15.28
CA GLN A 326 9.59 2.19 -14.41
C GLN A 326 10.28 1.56 -13.19
N CYS A 327 11.50 1.05 -13.36
CA CYS A 327 12.31 0.57 -12.24
C CYS A 327 12.65 1.71 -11.27
N GLU A 328 12.98 2.90 -11.81
CA GLU A 328 13.29 4.07 -11.00
C GLU A 328 12.06 4.53 -10.19
N ALA A 329 10.90 4.63 -10.82
CA ALA A 329 9.65 4.99 -10.16
C ALA A 329 9.30 4.00 -9.03
N LEU A 330 9.38 2.69 -9.31
CA LEU A 330 9.07 1.66 -8.32
C LEU A 330 10.03 1.72 -7.12
N THR A 331 11.33 1.93 -7.34
CA THR A 331 12.29 2.04 -6.23
C THR A 331 12.07 3.30 -5.39
N MET A 332 11.66 4.44 -5.99
CA MET A 332 11.27 5.64 -5.24
C MET A 332 10.03 5.40 -4.37
N VAL A 333 9.02 4.71 -4.90
CA VAL A 333 7.83 4.32 -4.12
C VAL A 333 8.24 3.44 -2.94
N CYS A 334 9.10 2.45 -3.15
CA CYS A 334 9.60 1.59 -2.06
C CYS A 334 10.30 2.39 -0.96
N ALA A 335 11.12 3.37 -1.33
CA ALA A 335 11.81 4.23 -0.38
C ALA A 335 10.81 5.09 0.44
N GLN A 336 9.78 5.64 -0.21
CA GLN A 336 8.71 6.41 0.47
C GLN A 336 7.96 5.55 1.48
N VAL A 337 7.59 4.32 1.11
CA VAL A 337 6.91 3.36 1.99
C VAL A 337 7.76 3.04 3.22
N MET A 338 9.08 2.82 3.05
CA MET A 338 9.99 2.59 4.17
C MET A 338 10.06 3.81 5.11
N GLY A 339 10.05 5.03 4.57
CA GLY A 339 9.99 6.26 5.36
C GLY A 339 8.67 6.40 6.14
N ASN A 340 7.55 6.08 5.51
CA ASN A 340 6.23 6.09 6.15
C ASN A 340 6.13 5.07 7.29
N ASP A 341 6.81 3.93 7.19
CA ASP A 341 6.85 2.91 8.23
C ASP A 341 7.44 3.45 9.54
N VAL A 342 8.47 4.27 9.44
CA VAL A 342 9.06 4.93 10.62
C VAL A 342 8.05 5.86 11.29
N ALA A 343 7.35 6.68 10.51
CA ALA A 343 6.34 7.61 11.02
C ALA A 343 5.19 6.85 11.72
N ILE A 344 4.69 5.77 11.12
CA ILE A 344 3.62 4.93 11.68
C ILE A 344 4.10 4.23 12.96
N THR A 345 5.31 3.67 12.96
CA THR A 345 5.88 3.01 14.15
C THR A 345 5.99 3.99 15.32
N VAL A 346 6.54 5.20 15.07
CA VAL A 346 6.60 6.24 16.11
C VAL A 346 5.20 6.65 16.56
N GLY A 347 4.26 6.85 15.64
CA GLY A 347 2.87 7.16 15.96
C GLY A 347 2.20 6.08 16.82
N GLY A 348 2.46 4.81 16.53
CA GLY A 348 1.94 3.68 17.32
C GLY A 348 2.43 3.69 18.76
N THR A 349 3.65 4.17 19.03
CA THR A 349 4.19 4.29 20.41
C THR A 349 3.58 5.42 21.22
N GLN A 350 2.74 6.29 20.64
CA GLN A 350 2.20 7.50 21.27
C GLN A 350 0.79 7.30 21.86
N GLY A 351 0.38 6.07 22.13
CA GLY A 351 -0.79 5.78 22.94
C GLY A 351 -0.50 6.04 24.43
N HIS A 352 -1.24 6.96 25.03
CA HIS A 352 -1.11 7.29 26.45
C HIS A 352 -2.44 7.07 27.13
N TYR A 353 -2.48 6.18 28.14
CA TYR A 353 -3.69 5.76 28.82
C TYR A 353 -4.74 5.26 27.82
N GLU A 354 -5.89 5.90 27.68
CA GLU A 354 -7.03 5.41 26.92
C GLU A 354 -7.14 5.98 25.48
N LEU A 355 -6.13 6.75 25.02
CA LEU A 355 -6.16 7.34 23.67
C LEU A 355 -4.80 7.50 23.04
N ASN A 356 -4.68 7.09 21.77
CA ASN A 356 -3.62 7.51 20.87
C ASN A 356 -4.07 8.76 20.11
N VAL A 357 -3.24 9.81 20.11
CA VAL A 357 -3.53 11.10 19.44
C VAL A 357 -2.64 11.38 18.23
N PHE A 358 -2.19 10.33 17.53
CA PHE A 358 -1.42 10.40 16.27
C PHE A 358 -2.19 9.80 15.09
N LYS A 359 -3.48 9.54 15.27
CA LYS A 359 -4.33 8.83 14.30
C LYS A 359 -4.35 9.45 12.90
N PRO A 360 -4.54 10.77 12.71
CA PRO A 360 -4.60 11.34 11.36
C PRO A 360 -3.31 11.10 10.55
N MET A 361 -2.15 11.26 11.18
CA MET A 361 -0.85 11.03 10.55
C MET A 361 -0.64 9.55 10.23
N MET A 362 -1.00 8.64 11.14
CA MET A 362 -0.86 7.20 10.91
C MET A 362 -1.75 6.73 9.75
N ALA A 363 -3.01 7.17 9.72
CA ALA A 363 -3.95 6.86 8.63
C ALA A 363 -3.46 7.39 7.28
N TYR A 364 -3.01 8.64 7.21
CA TYR A 364 -2.47 9.25 6.01
C TYR A 364 -1.29 8.46 5.43
N ASN A 365 -0.30 8.14 6.28
CA ASN A 365 0.89 7.42 5.82
C ASN A 365 0.58 5.98 5.36
N LEU A 366 -0.35 5.29 6.03
CA LEU A 366 -0.75 3.94 5.60
C LEU A 366 -1.49 3.99 4.27
N LEU A 367 -2.47 4.87 4.11
CA LEU A 367 -3.22 5.03 2.87
C LEU A 367 -2.29 5.39 1.71
N GLN A 368 -1.37 6.35 1.90
CA GLN A 368 -0.40 6.71 0.88
C GLN A 368 0.46 5.50 0.47
N SER A 369 0.98 4.75 1.44
CA SER A 369 1.82 3.58 1.16
C SER A 369 1.06 2.48 0.41
N ALA A 370 -0.17 2.19 0.83
CA ALA A 370 -1.02 1.17 0.22
C ALA A 370 -1.40 1.55 -1.23
N GLU A 371 -1.79 2.80 -1.44
CA GLU A 371 -2.08 3.36 -2.77
C GLU A 371 -0.86 3.29 -3.69
N LEU A 372 0.28 3.83 -3.24
CA LEU A 372 1.49 3.88 -4.03
C LEU A 372 2.00 2.50 -4.43
N ILE A 373 1.95 1.50 -3.54
CA ILE A 373 2.34 0.12 -3.87
C ILE A 373 1.40 -0.46 -4.93
N GLY A 374 0.11 -0.31 -4.76
CA GLY A 374 -0.88 -0.80 -5.72
C GLY A 374 -0.65 -0.23 -7.11
N ASP A 375 -0.56 1.09 -7.20
CA ASP A 375 -0.40 1.82 -8.46
C ASP A 375 0.96 1.55 -9.12
N ALA A 376 2.03 1.56 -8.33
CA ALA A 376 3.36 1.29 -8.86
C ALA A 376 3.49 -0.13 -9.41
N CYS A 377 2.86 -1.13 -8.75
CA CYS A 377 2.81 -2.49 -9.28
C CYS A 377 2.04 -2.58 -10.60
N VAL A 378 0.91 -1.88 -10.73
CA VAL A 378 0.15 -1.82 -11.99
C VAL A 378 0.95 -1.13 -13.07
N SER A 379 1.53 0.05 -12.78
CA SER A 379 2.34 0.81 -13.74
C SER A 379 3.56 0.02 -14.20
N PHE A 380 4.31 -0.56 -13.26
CA PHE A 380 5.47 -1.41 -13.58
C PHE A 380 5.07 -2.65 -14.38
N ASN A 381 3.94 -3.26 -14.05
CA ASN A 381 3.42 -4.39 -14.80
C ASN A 381 3.14 -4.03 -16.25
N GLU A 382 2.34 -2.99 -16.49
CA GLU A 382 1.86 -2.63 -17.82
C GLU A 382 2.95 -2.03 -18.72
N ASN A 383 3.86 -1.27 -18.14
CA ASN A 383 4.86 -0.50 -18.87
C ASN A 383 6.29 -1.11 -18.82
N CYS A 384 6.49 -2.19 -18.07
CA CYS A 384 7.78 -2.87 -17.99
C CYS A 384 7.63 -4.40 -18.05
N ALA A 385 7.00 -5.03 -17.04
CA ALA A 385 7.06 -6.47 -16.84
C ALA A 385 6.47 -7.28 -18.01
N VAL A 386 5.33 -6.85 -18.55
CA VAL A 386 4.67 -7.52 -19.70
C VAL A 386 5.60 -7.56 -20.92
N GLY A 387 6.38 -6.52 -21.15
CA GLY A 387 7.27 -6.37 -22.29
C GLY A 387 8.72 -6.85 -22.07
N ILE A 388 9.03 -7.50 -20.95
CA ILE A 388 10.36 -8.06 -20.73
C ILE A 388 10.63 -9.22 -21.67
N GLU A 389 11.77 -9.16 -22.39
CA GLU A 389 12.27 -10.22 -23.27
C GLU A 389 13.75 -10.50 -22.98
N PRO A 390 14.21 -11.77 -23.16
CA PRO A 390 15.64 -12.10 -23.09
C PRO A 390 16.41 -11.50 -24.26
N ASN A 391 17.57 -10.92 -23.96
CA ASN A 391 18.53 -10.49 -25.00
C ASN A 391 19.51 -11.65 -25.29
N TYR A 392 19.07 -12.61 -26.10
CA TYR A 392 19.80 -13.83 -26.38
C TYR A 392 21.27 -13.63 -26.79
N PRO A 393 21.61 -12.69 -27.69
CA PRO A 393 23.02 -12.49 -28.07
C PRO A 393 23.91 -12.07 -26.90
N VAL A 394 23.40 -11.24 -25.99
CA VAL A 394 24.14 -10.78 -24.81
C VAL A 394 24.24 -11.91 -23.78
N ILE A 395 23.15 -12.61 -23.54
CA ILE A 395 23.11 -13.78 -22.63
C ILE A 395 24.14 -14.82 -23.06
N GLU A 396 24.14 -15.22 -24.33
CA GLU A 396 25.07 -16.20 -24.90
C GLU A 396 26.52 -15.76 -24.77
N LYS A 397 26.80 -14.49 -25.11
CA LYS A 397 28.15 -13.92 -24.98
C LYS A 397 28.65 -13.95 -23.53
N LEU A 398 27.82 -13.51 -22.58
CA LEU A 398 28.21 -13.46 -21.17
C LEU A 398 28.37 -14.87 -20.59
N LEU A 399 27.46 -15.78 -20.93
CA LEU A 399 27.52 -17.17 -20.48
C LEU A 399 28.80 -17.88 -20.99
N ASN A 400 29.10 -17.81 -22.28
CA ASN A 400 30.24 -18.50 -22.90
C ASN A 400 31.60 -17.94 -22.48
N ASN A 401 31.66 -16.66 -22.08
CA ASN A 401 32.88 -16.03 -21.63
C ASN A 401 33.12 -16.14 -20.13
N SER A 402 32.17 -16.67 -19.36
CA SER A 402 32.33 -16.74 -17.92
C SER A 402 33.30 -17.83 -17.47
N LEU A 403 34.28 -17.44 -16.68
CA LEU A 403 35.25 -18.39 -16.08
C LEU A 403 34.59 -19.29 -15.02
N MET A 404 33.39 -19.00 -14.57
CA MET A 404 32.70 -19.79 -13.55
C MET A 404 32.15 -21.11 -14.09
N LEU A 405 32.10 -21.28 -15.41
CA LEU A 405 31.79 -22.56 -16.06
C LEU A 405 32.81 -23.65 -15.73
N VAL A 406 34.02 -23.30 -15.31
CA VAL A 406 35.05 -24.25 -14.86
C VAL A 406 34.57 -25.15 -13.74
N THR A 407 33.56 -24.70 -12.96
CA THR A 407 32.97 -25.46 -11.87
C THR A 407 32.44 -26.84 -12.31
N ALA A 408 32.01 -26.99 -13.59
CA ALA A 408 31.61 -28.26 -14.17
C ALA A 408 32.76 -29.28 -14.14
N LEU A 409 33.99 -28.84 -14.25
CA LEU A 409 35.17 -29.73 -14.26
C LEU A 409 35.56 -30.24 -12.86
N ASN A 410 35.07 -29.65 -11.77
CA ASN A 410 35.44 -30.02 -10.41
C ASN A 410 35.23 -31.52 -10.13
N THR A 411 34.15 -32.07 -10.65
CA THR A 411 33.81 -33.52 -10.46
C THR A 411 34.60 -34.47 -11.36
N LYS A 412 35.29 -33.95 -12.38
CA LYS A 412 36.03 -34.71 -13.38
C LYS A 412 37.55 -34.68 -13.13
N ILE A 413 38.11 -33.52 -12.86
CA ILE A 413 39.56 -33.33 -12.71
C ILE A 413 40.00 -32.85 -11.33
N GLY A 414 39.04 -32.50 -10.45
CA GLY A 414 39.26 -31.97 -9.10
C GLY A 414 39.35 -30.45 -9.05
N TYR A 415 39.09 -29.88 -7.88
CA TYR A 415 39.00 -28.47 -7.65
C TYR A 415 40.30 -27.69 -8.01
N TYR A 416 41.45 -28.20 -7.61
CA TYR A 416 42.72 -27.45 -7.80
C TYR A 416 43.10 -27.34 -9.27
N LYS A 417 42.91 -28.37 -10.09
CA LYS A 417 43.16 -28.28 -11.53
C LYS A 417 42.15 -27.35 -12.24
N ALA A 418 40.88 -27.39 -11.83
CA ALA A 418 39.90 -26.45 -12.31
C ALA A 418 40.23 -25.01 -11.95
N ALA A 419 40.68 -24.78 -10.71
CA ALA A 419 41.14 -23.45 -10.27
C ALA A 419 42.37 -22.96 -11.07
N GLU A 420 43.32 -23.84 -11.40
CA GLU A 420 44.47 -23.51 -12.24
C GLU A 420 44.03 -23.09 -13.65
N ILE A 421 43.10 -23.81 -14.26
CA ILE A 421 42.56 -23.44 -15.56
C ILE A 421 41.93 -22.04 -15.52
N ALA A 422 41.05 -21.76 -14.54
CA ALA A 422 40.39 -20.49 -14.42
C ALA A 422 41.37 -19.33 -14.17
N ASN A 423 42.32 -19.51 -13.27
CA ASN A 423 43.33 -18.48 -12.96
C ASN A 423 44.23 -18.19 -14.16
N THR A 424 44.65 -19.24 -14.88
CA THR A 424 45.46 -19.07 -16.08
C THR A 424 44.70 -18.40 -17.22
N ALA A 425 43.47 -18.80 -17.43
CA ALA A 425 42.59 -18.16 -18.42
C ALA A 425 42.39 -16.66 -18.11
N HIS A 426 42.16 -16.32 -16.83
CA HIS A 426 42.04 -14.93 -16.39
C HIS A 426 43.31 -14.13 -16.64
N GLN A 427 44.51 -14.69 -16.27
CA GLN A 427 45.78 -14.01 -16.42
C GLN A 427 46.15 -13.78 -17.89
N ASN A 428 45.85 -14.75 -18.74
CA ASN A 428 46.21 -14.72 -20.16
C ASN A 428 45.14 -14.02 -21.04
N GLY A 429 43.96 -13.75 -20.50
CA GLY A 429 42.83 -13.24 -21.29
C GLY A 429 42.32 -14.25 -22.32
N THR A 430 42.44 -15.55 -22.02
CA THR A 430 42.06 -16.68 -22.87
C THR A 430 40.76 -17.34 -22.35
N THR A 431 40.23 -18.30 -23.11
CA THR A 431 39.05 -19.07 -22.68
C THR A 431 39.44 -20.23 -21.78
N LEU A 432 38.47 -20.70 -20.99
CA LEU A 432 38.63 -21.92 -20.17
C LEU A 432 39.01 -23.12 -21.03
N LYS A 433 38.44 -23.28 -22.21
CA LYS A 433 38.69 -24.40 -23.13
C LYS A 433 40.14 -24.39 -23.62
N GLU A 434 40.62 -23.23 -24.05
CA GLU A 434 42.01 -23.09 -24.51
C GLU A 434 43.01 -23.46 -23.42
N GLU A 435 42.81 -22.97 -22.20
CA GLU A 435 43.74 -23.23 -21.10
C GLU A 435 43.60 -24.67 -20.56
N ALA A 436 42.44 -25.23 -20.51
CA ALA A 436 42.22 -26.61 -20.11
C ALA A 436 42.96 -27.64 -21.04
N ILE A 437 42.93 -27.36 -22.34
CA ILE A 437 43.66 -28.13 -23.33
C ILE A 437 45.18 -27.90 -23.24
N ARG A 438 45.61 -26.60 -23.17
CA ARG A 438 47.02 -26.22 -23.07
C ARG A 438 47.70 -26.83 -21.85
N LEU A 439 47.01 -26.86 -20.71
CA LEU A 439 47.53 -27.46 -19.47
C LEU A 439 47.47 -29.01 -19.49
N GLY A 440 46.89 -29.61 -20.52
CA GLY A 440 46.81 -31.06 -20.68
C GLY A 440 45.85 -31.77 -19.72
N TYR A 441 44.90 -31.04 -19.12
CA TYR A 441 43.97 -31.62 -18.15
C TYR A 441 42.73 -32.24 -18.81
N VAL A 442 42.34 -31.80 -19.99
CA VAL A 442 41.20 -32.33 -20.78
C VAL A 442 41.49 -32.22 -22.28
N THR A 443 40.87 -33.08 -23.09
CA THR A 443 40.83 -32.88 -24.55
C THR A 443 39.71 -31.90 -24.93
N ALA A 444 39.70 -31.45 -26.20
CA ALA A 444 38.62 -30.58 -26.68
C ALA A 444 37.25 -31.26 -26.58
N GLU A 445 37.19 -32.56 -26.95
CA GLU A 445 35.98 -33.37 -26.88
C GLU A 445 35.47 -33.55 -25.45
N GLN A 446 36.41 -33.82 -24.50
CA GLN A 446 36.08 -33.95 -23.08
C GLN A 446 35.55 -32.61 -22.52
N TYR A 447 36.15 -31.50 -22.92
CA TYR A 447 35.66 -30.18 -22.49
C TYR A 447 34.22 -29.94 -22.98
N ASP A 448 33.96 -30.18 -24.26
CA ASP A 448 32.62 -29.96 -24.86
C ASP A 448 31.56 -30.94 -24.33
N GLU A 449 31.99 -32.12 -23.90
CA GLU A 449 31.10 -33.10 -23.25
C GLU A 449 30.77 -32.73 -21.81
N TRP A 450 31.75 -32.18 -21.03
CA TRP A 450 31.62 -32.00 -19.60
C TRP A 450 31.19 -30.58 -19.18
N VAL A 451 31.47 -29.58 -20.01
CA VAL A 451 31.13 -28.19 -19.71
C VAL A 451 29.93 -27.77 -20.54
N LYS A 452 28.77 -28.10 -20.02
CA LYS A 452 27.46 -27.75 -20.60
C LYS A 452 26.70 -26.92 -19.58
N PRO A 453 26.49 -25.60 -19.83
CA PRO A 453 25.76 -24.74 -18.90
C PRO A 453 24.37 -25.25 -18.56
N GLU A 454 23.69 -25.89 -19.50
CA GLU A 454 22.36 -26.50 -19.34
C GLU A 454 22.32 -27.66 -18.31
N ASP A 455 23.47 -28.33 -18.09
CA ASP A 455 23.59 -29.39 -17.08
C ASP A 455 24.00 -28.86 -15.70
N MET A 456 24.28 -27.55 -15.59
CA MET A 456 24.74 -26.89 -14.36
C MET A 456 23.62 -26.20 -13.58
N ILE A 457 22.40 -26.19 -14.09
CA ILE A 457 21.25 -25.47 -13.51
C ILE A 457 20.51 -26.21 -12.39
N GLY A 458 21.06 -27.36 -11.96
CA GLY A 458 20.47 -28.20 -10.91
C GLY A 458 19.31 -29.05 -11.41
N SER A 459 18.76 -29.88 -10.48
CA SER A 459 17.65 -30.77 -10.75
C SER A 459 16.27 -30.18 -10.51
N MET A 460 16.19 -28.91 -10.19
CA MET A 460 14.90 -28.21 -10.04
C MET A 460 14.32 -27.97 -11.44
N LYS A 461 13.51 -28.94 -11.87
CA LYS A 461 12.70 -28.86 -13.08
C LYS A 461 11.32 -28.34 -12.77
#